data_8221804a486b9122c8f8dbfc4fd9de98
#
_entry.id   8221804a486b9122c8f8dbfc4fd9de98
#
_cell.length_a   1.000
_cell.length_b   1.000
_cell.length_c   1.000
_cell.angle_alpha   90.00
_cell.angle_beta   90.00
_cell.angle_gamma   90.00
#
_symmetry.space_group_name_H-M   'P 1'
#
loop_
_entity.id
_entity.type
_entity.pdbx_description
1 polymer ?
#
loop_
_entity_poly.entity_id
_entity_poly.type
_entity_poly.pdbx_seq_one_letter_code
_entity_poly.pdbx_strand_id
1 'polypeptide(L)'
;MQALEEIRQKESEIEIQFRPVIDMFNLLETGDYLTEREGGGDEMDAATILEKDWANLVKQAVEVRNNLQGQQAEFKKTLIGRINFLVGNVQDFRKDFDQNGPAVAGIDPKTALYRLKMFHDEYLIRERKFISYNGGETLFGLPHQNYPELTETKKQIELLDKLYSLYSKVKDTMGKWREITWVEVEEQIANMSEQIDAFGKDC
;
A
#
# COMPACT_ATOMS: atom_id res chain seq x y z
N MET A 1 7.35 16.25 -6.75
CA MET A 1 7.23 16.50 -8.21
C MET A 1 6.43 17.76 -8.47
N GLN A 2 5.23 17.91 -7.91
CA GLN A 2 4.38 19.11 -8.11
C GLN A 2 5.10 20.43 -7.76
N ALA A 3 5.74 20.53 -6.60
CA ALA A 3 6.51 21.72 -6.21
C ALA A 3 7.67 22.06 -7.16
N LEU A 4 8.35 21.04 -7.72
CA LEU A 4 9.42 21.26 -8.70
C LEU A 4 8.89 21.79 -10.05
N GLU A 5 7.69 21.40 -10.40
CA GLU A 5 6.99 21.87 -11.60
C GLU A 5 6.49 23.30 -11.44
N GLU A 6 5.99 23.65 -10.25
CA GLU A 6 5.60 25.01 -9.88
C GLU A 6 6.79 25.99 -9.89
N ILE A 7 7.95 25.58 -9.38
CA ILE A 7 9.19 26.39 -9.44
C ILE A 7 9.55 26.67 -10.90
N ARG A 8 9.53 25.66 -11.75
CA ARG A 8 9.86 25.79 -13.17
C ARG A 8 8.88 26.71 -13.92
N GLN A 9 7.58 26.60 -13.62
CA GLN A 9 6.58 27.47 -14.26
C GLN A 9 6.75 28.94 -13.88
N LYS A 10 7.12 29.19 -12.62
CA LYS A 10 7.34 30.55 -12.10
C LYS A 10 8.71 31.13 -12.42
N GLU A 11 9.66 30.29 -12.89
CA GLU A 11 11.04 30.72 -13.18
C GLU A 11 11.06 31.93 -14.10
N SER A 12 10.41 31.86 -15.26
CA SER A 12 10.37 32.95 -16.23
C SER A 12 9.61 34.19 -15.76
N GLU A 13 8.54 34.02 -14.97
CA GLU A 13 7.77 35.12 -14.40
C GLU A 13 8.59 35.90 -13.39
N ILE A 14 9.31 35.21 -12.52
CA ILE A 14 10.13 35.81 -11.47
C ILE A 14 11.35 36.49 -12.06
N GLU A 15 12.03 35.88 -13.04
CA GLU A 15 13.17 36.50 -13.75
C GLU A 15 12.76 37.80 -14.46
N ILE A 16 11.58 37.85 -15.08
CA ILE A 16 11.05 39.05 -15.70
C ILE A 16 10.78 40.16 -14.66
N GLN A 17 10.37 39.79 -13.44
CA GLN A 17 10.11 40.77 -12.38
C GLN A 17 11.39 41.27 -11.70
N PHE A 18 12.42 40.43 -11.53
CA PHE A 18 13.67 40.84 -10.92
C PHE A 18 14.47 41.84 -11.79
N ARG A 19 14.53 41.59 -13.08
CA ARG A 19 15.38 42.39 -14.02
C ARG A 19 15.11 43.89 -13.96
N PRO A 20 13.86 44.37 -14.09
CA PRO A 20 13.56 45.80 -13.96
C PRO A 20 13.89 46.39 -12.58
N VAL A 21 13.75 45.61 -11.53
CA VAL A 21 14.05 46.08 -10.15
C VAL A 21 15.56 46.29 -9.99
N ILE A 22 16.37 45.34 -10.43
CA ILE A 22 17.82 45.43 -10.38
C ILE A 22 18.34 46.57 -11.28
N ASP A 23 17.81 46.69 -12.51
CA ASP A 23 18.15 47.77 -13.43
C ASP A 23 17.83 49.15 -12.81
N MET A 24 16.72 49.25 -12.09
CA MET A 24 16.32 50.48 -11.39
C MET A 24 17.27 50.81 -10.24
N PHE A 25 17.68 49.85 -9.45
CA PHE A 25 18.68 50.04 -8.39
C PHE A 25 20.04 50.46 -8.96
N ASN A 26 20.51 49.80 -10.03
CA ASN A 26 21.75 50.14 -10.73
C ASN A 26 21.72 51.58 -11.28
N LEU A 27 20.58 52.04 -11.81
CA LEU A 27 20.42 53.42 -12.24
C LEU A 27 20.45 54.40 -11.09
N LEU A 28 19.85 54.10 -9.95
CA LEU A 28 19.87 54.95 -8.78
C LEU A 28 21.29 55.04 -8.20
N GLU A 29 22.05 53.95 -8.17
CA GLU A 29 23.44 53.93 -7.75
C GLU A 29 24.34 54.75 -8.70
N THR A 30 24.22 54.56 -10.03
CA THR A 30 25.00 55.26 -11.03
C THR A 30 24.70 56.77 -11.05
N GLY A 31 23.46 57.15 -10.71
CA GLY A 31 23.00 58.54 -10.66
C GLY A 31 23.32 59.27 -9.37
N ASP A 32 24.06 58.70 -8.42
CA ASP A 32 24.35 59.24 -7.09
C ASP A 32 23.12 59.68 -6.30
N TYR A 33 21.95 59.08 -6.61
CA TYR A 33 20.68 59.34 -5.90
C TYR A 33 20.53 58.54 -4.64
N LEU A 34 21.35 57.51 -4.46
CA LEU A 34 21.46 56.71 -3.22
C LEU A 34 22.54 57.33 -2.31
N THR A 35 22.37 58.64 -1.97
CA THR A 35 23.20 59.24 -0.93
C THR A 35 22.84 58.61 0.41
N GLU A 36 23.83 58.47 1.31
CA GLU A 36 23.88 57.92 2.67
C GLU A 36 22.66 58.24 3.58
N ARG A 37 21.45 58.18 3.08
CA ARG A 37 20.24 58.18 3.89
C ARG A 37 19.88 56.74 4.22
N GLU A 38 19.94 56.45 5.48
CA GLU A 38 19.51 55.26 6.19
C GLU A 38 18.58 54.34 5.37
N GLY A 39 19.12 53.21 4.80
CA GLY A 39 18.37 52.13 4.24
C GLY A 39 18.64 51.76 2.79
N GLY A 40 19.15 52.63 1.93
CA GLY A 40 19.31 52.36 0.48
C GLY A 40 20.32 51.27 0.13
N GLY A 41 21.35 51.07 0.95
CA GLY A 41 22.32 50.00 0.78
C GLY A 41 21.76 48.62 1.17
N ASP A 42 21.01 48.55 2.21
CA ASP A 42 20.41 47.33 2.72
C ASP A 42 19.36 46.75 1.73
N GLU A 43 18.61 47.61 1.04
CA GLU A 43 17.60 47.19 0.05
C GLU A 43 18.24 46.67 -1.24
N MET A 44 19.35 47.25 -1.70
CA MET A 44 20.09 46.77 -2.86
C MET A 44 20.80 45.44 -2.56
N ASP A 45 21.37 45.30 -1.37
CA ASP A 45 21.95 44.03 -0.91
C ASP A 45 20.87 42.95 -0.80
N ALA A 46 19.70 43.30 -0.29
CA ALA A 46 18.56 42.38 -0.22
C ALA A 46 18.09 41.93 -1.61
N ALA A 47 18.00 42.82 -2.61
CA ALA A 47 17.62 42.47 -3.99
C ALA A 47 18.66 41.54 -4.64
N THR A 48 19.96 41.83 -4.44
CA THR A 48 21.07 41.02 -4.95
C THR A 48 21.13 39.64 -4.28
N ILE A 49 20.87 39.58 -2.98
CA ILE A 49 20.80 38.29 -2.23
C ILE A 49 19.61 37.48 -2.75
N LEU A 50 18.45 38.10 -2.93
CA LEU A 50 17.24 37.43 -3.41
C LEU A 50 17.42 36.82 -4.81
N GLU A 51 18.11 37.55 -5.72
CA GLU A 51 18.46 37.01 -7.05
C GLU A 51 19.36 35.78 -6.96
N LYS A 52 20.41 35.84 -6.13
CA LYS A 52 21.32 34.72 -5.90
C LYS A 52 20.61 33.52 -5.27
N ASP A 53 19.75 33.77 -4.29
CA ASP A 53 18.98 32.74 -3.61
C ASP A 53 17.99 32.08 -4.56
N TRP A 54 17.34 32.86 -5.43
CA TRP A 54 16.47 32.34 -6.47
C TRP A 54 17.25 31.47 -7.47
N ALA A 55 18.37 31.94 -7.98
CA ALA A 55 19.22 31.17 -8.89
C ALA A 55 19.71 29.86 -8.25
N ASN A 56 20.08 29.88 -6.98
CA ASN A 56 20.45 28.69 -6.21
C ASN A 56 19.27 27.72 -6.05
N LEU A 57 18.09 28.25 -5.76
CA LEU A 57 16.87 27.42 -5.63
C LEU A 57 16.53 26.70 -6.93
N VAL A 58 16.57 27.43 -8.07
CA VAL A 58 16.34 26.85 -9.41
C VAL A 58 17.37 25.75 -9.70
N LYS A 59 18.65 26.03 -9.43
CA LYS A 59 19.73 25.03 -9.61
C LYS A 59 19.49 23.80 -8.76
N GLN A 60 19.17 23.95 -7.47
CA GLN A 60 18.86 22.84 -6.59
C GLN A 60 17.63 22.05 -7.06
N ALA A 61 16.59 22.73 -7.54
CA ALA A 61 15.40 22.10 -8.09
C ALA A 61 15.73 21.20 -9.31
N VAL A 62 16.61 21.67 -10.21
CA VAL A 62 17.08 20.90 -11.36
C VAL A 62 17.90 19.68 -10.92
N GLU A 63 18.82 19.85 -9.97
CA GLU A 63 19.63 18.74 -9.44
C GLU A 63 18.77 17.68 -8.76
N VAL A 64 17.83 18.08 -7.90
CA VAL A 64 16.88 17.17 -7.25
C VAL A 64 16.03 16.42 -8.27
N ARG A 65 15.52 17.12 -9.29
CA ARG A 65 14.75 16.49 -10.38
C ARG A 65 15.56 15.42 -11.10
N ASN A 66 16.80 15.73 -11.49
CA ASN A 66 17.67 14.80 -12.20
C ASN A 66 17.99 13.55 -11.34
N ASN A 67 18.26 13.75 -10.06
CA ASN A 67 18.46 12.66 -9.09
C ASN A 67 17.20 11.79 -8.96
N LEU A 68 16.01 12.41 -8.85
CA LEU A 68 14.74 11.69 -8.76
C LEU A 68 14.44 10.89 -10.03
N GLN A 69 14.74 11.43 -11.23
CA GLN A 69 14.56 10.69 -12.48
C GLN A 69 15.45 9.45 -12.56
N GLY A 70 16.73 9.55 -12.14
CA GLY A 70 17.62 8.40 -12.04
C GLY A 70 17.11 7.33 -11.06
N GLN A 71 16.69 7.74 -9.87
CA GLN A 71 16.13 6.84 -8.86
C GLN A 71 14.80 6.20 -9.30
N GLN A 72 13.94 6.94 -10.02
CA GLN A 72 12.69 6.40 -10.54
C GLN A 72 12.92 5.20 -11.49
N ALA A 73 13.93 5.29 -12.36
CA ALA A 73 14.26 4.19 -13.27
C ALA A 73 14.71 2.93 -12.50
N GLU A 74 15.49 3.11 -11.45
CA GLU A 74 15.95 2.01 -10.59
C GLU A 74 14.80 1.40 -9.77
N PHE A 75 13.94 2.24 -9.19
CA PHE A 75 12.75 1.78 -8.46
C PHE A 75 11.79 1.03 -9.38
N LYS A 76 11.56 1.52 -10.59
CA LYS A 76 10.74 0.85 -11.60
C LYS A 76 11.30 -0.54 -11.95
N LYS A 77 12.60 -0.64 -12.19
CA LYS A 77 13.29 -1.91 -12.46
C LYS A 77 13.17 -2.88 -11.29
N THR A 78 13.38 -2.39 -10.08
CA THR A 78 13.26 -3.18 -8.85
C THR A 78 11.82 -3.66 -8.65
N LEU A 79 10.83 -2.81 -8.89
CA LEU A 79 9.42 -3.16 -8.78
C LEU A 79 9.06 -4.27 -9.77
N ILE A 80 9.46 -4.16 -11.04
CA ILE A 80 9.22 -5.19 -12.07
C ILE A 80 9.84 -6.53 -11.63
N GLY A 81 11.07 -6.51 -11.10
CA GLY A 81 11.70 -7.73 -10.57
C GLY A 81 10.89 -8.37 -9.42
N ARG A 82 10.38 -7.55 -8.50
CA ARG A 82 9.54 -8.01 -7.38
C ARG A 82 8.18 -8.55 -7.84
N ILE A 83 7.56 -7.94 -8.86
CA ILE A 83 6.32 -8.41 -9.47
C ILE A 83 6.53 -9.79 -10.09
N ASN A 84 7.57 -9.96 -10.90
CA ASN A 84 7.89 -11.24 -11.53
C ASN A 84 8.17 -12.34 -10.49
N PHE A 85 8.88 -12.00 -9.41
CA PHE A 85 9.08 -12.93 -8.29
C PHE A 85 7.76 -13.30 -7.60
N LEU A 86 6.85 -12.34 -7.42
CA LEU A 86 5.54 -12.59 -6.81
C LEU A 86 4.69 -13.53 -7.69
N VAL A 87 4.72 -13.38 -9.01
CA VAL A 87 4.02 -14.29 -9.95
C VAL A 87 4.45 -15.74 -9.71
N GLY A 88 5.74 -16.03 -9.72
CA GLY A 88 6.25 -17.37 -9.43
C GLY A 88 5.87 -17.85 -8.03
N ASN A 89 6.01 -17.00 -7.03
CA ASN A 89 5.67 -17.33 -5.64
C ASN A 89 4.16 -17.64 -5.45
N VAL A 90 3.27 -16.97 -6.17
CA VAL A 90 1.82 -17.26 -6.14
C VAL A 90 1.52 -18.59 -6.80
N GLN A 91 2.17 -18.91 -7.93
CA GLN A 91 2.00 -20.19 -8.59
C GLN A 91 2.49 -21.37 -7.73
N ASP A 92 3.63 -21.21 -7.07
CA ASP A 92 4.15 -22.25 -6.16
C ASP A 92 3.27 -22.38 -4.92
N PHE A 93 2.78 -21.29 -4.37
CA PHE A 93 1.82 -21.30 -3.26
C PHE A 93 0.52 -22.02 -3.65
N ARG A 94 0.02 -21.79 -4.87
CA ARG A 94 -1.17 -22.50 -5.37
C ARG A 94 -0.93 -24.00 -5.46
N LYS A 95 0.20 -24.44 -6.01
CA LYS A 95 0.56 -25.85 -6.06
C LYS A 95 0.66 -26.48 -4.68
N ASP A 96 1.27 -25.78 -3.74
CA ASP A 96 1.40 -26.25 -2.36
C ASP A 96 0.03 -26.33 -1.68
N PHE A 97 -0.86 -25.35 -1.90
CA PHE A 97 -2.24 -25.38 -1.41
C PHE A 97 -3.02 -26.59 -1.94
N ASP A 98 -2.85 -26.93 -3.23
CA ASP A 98 -3.52 -28.07 -3.84
C ASP A 98 -2.98 -29.42 -3.33
N GLN A 99 -1.68 -29.49 -3.01
CA GLN A 99 -1.02 -30.73 -2.56
C GLN A 99 -1.10 -30.95 -1.05
N ASN A 100 -0.93 -29.90 -0.28
CA ASN A 100 -0.77 -29.95 1.16
C ASN A 100 -1.82 -29.14 1.93
N GLY A 101 -2.78 -28.57 1.23
CA GLY A 101 -3.81 -27.72 1.82
C GLY A 101 -4.80 -28.43 2.73
N PRO A 102 -5.76 -27.67 3.26
CA PRO A 102 -6.75 -28.18 4.22
C PRO A 102 -7.83 -29.10 3.59
N ALA A 103 -7.95 -29.10 2.25
CA ALA A 103 -8.94 -29.91 1.51
C ALA A 103 -8.40 -31.26 1.04
N VAL A 104 -7.17 -31.63 1.37
CA VAL A 104 -6.57 -32.91 0.97
C VAL A 104 -7.31 -34.06 1.62
N ALA A 105 -7.65 -35.06 0.81
CA ALA A 105 -8.38 -36.23 1.28
C ALA A 105 -7.61 -37.02 2.36
N GLY A 106 -8.33 -37.50 3.37
CA GLY A 106 -7.78 -38.40 4.40
C GLY A 106 -7.09 -37.70 5.59
N ILE A 107 -7.09 -36.37 5.66
CA ILE A 107 -6.58 -35.66 6.83
C ILE A 107 -7.66 -35.54 7.91
N ASP A 108 -7.23 -35.58 9.18
CA ASP A 108 -8.14 -35.34 10.29
C ASP A 108 -8.55 -33.86 10.38
N PRO A 109 -9.76 -33.55 10.89
CA PRO A 109 -10.26 -32.18 10.95
C PRO A 109 -9.41 -31.21 11.76
N LYS A 110 -8.70 -31.68 12.78
CA LYS A 110 -7.80 -30.82 13.58
C LYS A 110 -6.59 -30.36 12.76
N THR A 111 -5.99 -31.30 12.01
CA THR A 111 -4.89 -31.01 11.10
C THR A 111 -5.35 -30.12 9.95
N ALA A 112 -6.56 -30.33 9.43
CA ALA A 112 -7.15 -29.49 8.40
C ALA A 112 -7.34 -28.03 8.87
N LEU A 113 -7.86 -27.83 10.08
CA LEU A 113 -7.99 -26.50 10.69
C LEU A 113 -6.62 -25.81 10.87
N TYR A 114 -5.63 -26.56 11.34
CA TYR A 114 -4.27 -26.03 11.48
C TYR A 114 -3.69 -25.59 10.12
N ARG A 115 -3.82 -26.44 9.10
CA ARG A 115 -3.38 -26.14 7.74
C ARG A 115 -4.13 -24.94 7.16
N LEU A 116 -5.46 -24.87 7.36
CA LEU A 116 -6.28 -23.74 6.90
C LEU A 116 -5.74 -22.42 7.47
N LYS A 117 -5.43 -22.38 8.75
CA LYS A 117 -4.87 -21.18 9.38
C LYS A 117 -3.50 -20.83 8.79
N MET A 118 -2.61 -21.79 8.63
CA MET A 118 -1.29 -21.57 8.02
C MET A 118 -1.43 -20.99 6.59
N PHE A 119 -2.23 -21.62 5.73
CA PHE A 119 -2.40 -21.16 4.37
C PHE A 119 -3.13 -19.82 4.29
N HIS A 120 -4.04 -19.54 5.20
CA HIS A 120 -4.66 -18.23 5.31
C HIS A 120 -3.64 -17.13 5.67
N ASP A 121 -2.77 -17.36 6.64
CA ASP A 121 -1.73 -16.40 7.02
C ASP A 121 -0.74 -16.16 5.87
N GLU A 122 -0.35 -17.21 5.14
CA GLU A 122 0.49 -17.11 3.96
C GLU A 122 -0.19 -16.40 2.79
N TYR A 123 -1.49 -16.60 2.61
CA TYR A 123 -2.30 -15.86 1.65
C TYR A 123 -2.28 -14.36 1.96
N LEU A 124 -2.51 -13.96 3.21
CA LEU A 124 -2.51 -12.56 3.63
C LEU A 124 -1.18 -11.84 3.35
N ILE A 125 -0.05 -12.55 3.51
CA ILE A 125 1.27 -11.99 3.17
C ILE A 125 1.35 -11.68 1.66
N ARG A 126 0.86 -12.56 0.81
CA ARG A 126 0.85 -12.39 -0.65
C ARG A 126 -0.14 -11.32 -1.10
N GLU A 127 -1.31 -11.25 -0.50
CA GLU A 127 -2.32 -10.23 -0.76
C GLU A 127 -1.78 -8.82 -0.45
N ARG A 128 -1.09 -8.63 0.68
CA ARG A 128 -0.46 -7.35 1.02
C ARG A 128 0.60 -6.94 0.01
N LYS A 129 1.42 -7.89 -0.46
CA LYS A 129 2.40 -7.62 -1.52
C LYS A 129 1.72 -7.25 -2.83
N PHE A 130 0.68 -7.97 -3.22
CA PHE A 130 -0.13 -7.65 -4.40
C PHE A 130 -0.69 -6.22 -4.34
N ILE A 131 -1.33 -5.83 -3.25
CA ILE A 131 -1.89 -4.48 -3.06
C ILE A 131 -0.78 -3.42 -3.17
N SER A 132 0.37 -3.65 -2.53
CA SER A 132 1.49 -2.72 -2.57
C SER A 132 2.07 -2.58 -3.98
N TYR A 133 2.22 -3.68 -4.72
CA TYR A 133 2.79 -3.67 -6.07
C TYR A 133 1.81 -3.10 -7.09
N ASN A 134 0.51 -3.37 -6.95
CA ASN A 134 -0.53 -2.75 -7.78
C ASN A 134 -0.55 -1.21 -7.63
N GLY A 135 -0.37 -0.70 -6.41
CA GLY A 135 -0.15 0.74 -6.17
C GLY A 135 1.10 1.27 -6.86
N GLY A 136 2.19 0.51 -6.85
CA GLY A 136 3.42 0.84 -7.56
C GLY A 136 3.26 0.82 -9.09
N GLU A 137 2.54 -0.16 -9.63
CA GLU A 137 2.20 -0.25 -11.07
C GLU A 137 1.44 1.00 -11.53
N THR A 138 0.44 1.42 -10.75
CA THR A 138 -0.32 2.66 -11.01
C THR A 138 0.61 3.88 -11.01
N LEU A 139 1.47 3.99 -9.99
CA LEU A 139 2.39 5.13 -9.85
C LEU A 139 3.37 5.26 -11.02
N PHE A 140 3.87 4.13 -11.54
CA PHE A 140 4.84 4.10 -12.64
C PHE A 140 4.23 3.90 -14.02
N GLY A 141 2.89 3.90 -14.13
CA GLY A 141 2.19 3.67 -15.40
C GLY A 141 2.52 2.32 -16.03
N LEU A 142 2.68 1.28 -15.20
CA LEU A 142 2.89 -0.09 -15.63
C LEU A 142 1.54 -0.79 -15.85
N PRO A 143 1.47 -1.79 -16.74
CA PRO A 143 0.28 -2.62 -16.86
C PRO A 143 0.06 -3.41 -15.56
N HIS A 144 -1.20 -3.47 -15.10
CA HIS A 144 -1.55 -4.21 -13.90
C HIS A 144 -1.43 -5.71 -14.11
N GLN A 145 -0.70 -6.38 -13.23
CA GLN A 145 -0.58 -7.82 -13.23
C GLN A 145 -1.76 -8.47 -12.50
N ASN A 146 -2.40 -9.45 -13.17
CA ASN A 146 -3.46 -10.25 -12.57
C ASN A 146 -2.91 -11.54 -11.96
N TYR A 147 -3.51 -11.93 -10.82
CA TYR A 147 -3.17 -13.15 -10.09
C TYR A 147 -4.44 -13.99 -9.88
N PRO A 148 -4.92 -14.68 -10.92
CA PRO A 148 -6.15 -15.49 -10.83
C PRO A 148 -6.04 -16.60 -9.78
N GLU A 149 -4.86 -17.20 -9.63
CA GLU A 149 -4.58 -18.24 -8.64
C GLU A 149 -4.76 -17.71 -7.21
N LEU A 150 -4.35 -16.47 -6.95
CA LEU A 150 -4.51 -15.84 -5.62
C LEU A 150 -6.00 -15.58 -5.32
N THR A 151 -6.76 -15.13 -6.32
CA THR A 151 -8.20 -14.89 -6.20
C THR A 151 -8.98 -16.19 -5.98
N GLU A 152 -8.62 -17.24 -6.70
CA GLU A 152 -9.24 -18.56 -6.55
C GLU A 152 -8.91 -19.17 -5.18
N THR A 153 -7.67 -19.12 -4.76
CA THR A 153 -7.25 -19.61 -3.44
C THR A 153 -7.97 -18.87 -2.31
N LYS A 154 -8.18 -17.56 -2.44
CA LYS A 154 -8.99 -16.78 -1.49
C LYS A 154 -10.39 -17.36 -1.31
N LYS A 155 -11.10 -17.56 -2.42
CA LYS A 155 -12.45 -18.13 -2.41
C LYS A 155 -12.51 -19.49 -1.73
N GLN A 156 -11.51 -20.34 -2.03
CA GLN A 156 -11.44 -21.66 -1.43
C GLN A 156 -11.14 -21.60 0.08
N ILE A 157 -10.24 -20.74 0.51
CA ILE A 157 -9.95 -20.50 1.94
C ILE A 157 -11.21 -20.02 2.65
N GLU A 158 -11.95 -19.06 2.09
CA GLU A 158 -13.18 -18.52 2.69
C GLU A 158 -14.29 -19.60 2.79
N LEU A 159 -14.42 -20.48 1.79
CA LEU A 159 -15.38 -21.58 1.83
C LEU A 159 -14.99 -22.64 2.88
N LEU A 160 -13.70 -22.98 2.94
CA LEU A 160 -13.19 -23.93 3.93
C LEU A 160 -13.27 -23.38 5.33
N ASP A 161 -13.06 -22.09 5.52
CA ASP A 161 -13.22 -21.44 6.82
C ASP A 161 -14.66 -21.54 7.33
N LYS A 162 -15.64 -21.28 6.47
CA LYS A 162 -17.06 -21.47 6.80
C LYS A 162 -17.35 -22.92 7.18
N LEU A 163 -16.88 -23.88 6.37
CA LEU A 163 -17.09 -25.31 6.61
C LEU A 163 -16.51 -25.76 7.96
N TYR A 164 -15.25 -25.40 8.23
CA TYR A 164 -14.57 -25.83 9.45
C TYR A 164 -15.03 -25.06 10.68
N SER A 165 -15.48 -23.82 10.53
CA SER A 165 -16.15 -23.06 11.59
C SER A 165 -17.44 -23.72 12.01
N LEU A 166 -18.28 -24.14 11.03
CA LEU A 166 -19.51 -24.90 11.31
C LEU A 166 -19.19 -26.26 11.95
N TYR A 167 -18.22 -27.00 11.43
CA TYR A 167 -17.77 -28.25 12.01
C TYR A 167 -17.34 -28.10 13.48
N SER A 168 -16.55 -27.09 13.79
CA SER A 168 -16.10 -26.82 15.18
C SER A 168 -17.29 -26.50 16.08
N LYS A 169 -18.22 -25.67 15.62
CA LYS A 169 -19.45 -25.31 16.34
C LYS A 169 -20.29 -26.55 16.68
N VAL A 170 -20.54 -27.39 15.69
CA VAL A 170 -21.28 -28.65 15.87
C VAL A 170 -20.57 -29.55 16.89
N LYS A 171 -19.27 -29.73 16.74
CA LYS A 171 -18.48 -30.61 17.62
C LYS A 171 -18.45 -30.11 19.06
N ASP A 172 -18.29 -28.81 19.25
CA ASP A 172 -18.30 -28.20 20.60
C ASP A 172 -19.67 -28.30 21.25
N THR A 173 -20.74 -28.14 20.47
CA THR A 173 -22.12 -28.31 20.95
C THR A 173 -22.38 -29.77 21.32
N MET A 174 -21.99 -30.71 20.48
CA MET A 174 -22.09 -32.14 20.81
C MET A 174 -21.26 -32.53 22.05
N GLY A 175 -20.09 -31.89 22.26
CA GLY A 175 -19.30 -32.04 23.48
C GLY A 175 -20.07 -31.62 24.70
N LYS A 176 -20.72 -30.47 24.69
CA LYS A 176 -21.56 -29.97 25.78
C LYS A 176 -22.75 -30.88 26.04
N TRP A 177 -23.40 -31.39 24.96
CA TRP A 177 -24.54 -32.32 25.13
C TRP A 177 -24.14 -33.66 25.82
N ARG A 178 -22.91 -34.12 25.65
CA ARG A 178 -22.41 -35.32 26.32
C ARG A 178 -22.21 -35.15 27.83
N GLU A 179 -22.10 -33.92 28.28
CA GLU A 179 -21.95 -33.59 29.71
C GLU A 179 -23.30 -33.44 30.41
N ILE A 180 -24.42 -33.36 29.66
CA ILE A 180 -25.76 -33.25 30.21
C ILE A 180 -26.17 -34.59 30.82
N THR A 181 -26.64 -34.56 32.09
CA THR A 181 -27.11 -35.75 32.80
C THR A 181 -28.48 -36.18 32.24
N TRP A 182 -28.80 -37.48 32.34
CA TRP A 182 -30.05 -38.03 31.83
C TRP A 182 -31.31 -37.33 32.43
N VAL A 183 -31.24 -36.86 33.66
CA VAL A 183 -32.32 -36.12 34.32
C VAL A 183 -32.57 -34.75 33.67
N GLU A 184 -31.55 -34.10 33.18
CA GLU A 184 -31.60 -32.77 32.59
C GLU A 184 -31.93 -32.80 31.09
N VAL A 185 -31.81 -33.96 30.42
CA VAL A 185 -32.02 -34.11 28.98
C VAL A 185 -33.43 -33.66 28.58
N GLU A 186 -34.46 -34.01 29.37
CA GLU A 186 -35.84 -33.74 29.05
C GLU A 186 -36.11 -32.21 28.89
N GLU A 187 -35.51 -31.40 29.76
CA GLU A 187 -35.59 -29.93 29.72
C GLU A 187 -34.79 -29.32 28.54
N GLN A 188 -33.77 -30.04 28.07
CA GLN A 188 -32.86 -29.53 27.01
C GLN A 188 -33.24 -29.99 25.60
N ILE A 189 -34.15 -30.96 25.42
CA ILE A 189 -34.53 -31.51 24.08
C ILE A 189 -34.98 -30.42 23.12
N ALA A 190 -35.81 -29.48 23.55
CA ALA A 190 -36.29 -28.41 22.69
C ALA A 190 -35.14 -27.52 22.17
N ASN A 191 -34.22 -27.15 23.05
CA ASN A 191 -33.03 -26.37 22.73
C ASN A 191 -32.06 -27.14 21.81
N MET A 192 -31.86 -28.43 22.04
CA MET A 192 -31.05 -29.29 21.16
C MET A 192 -31.63 -29.39 19.77
N SER A 193 -32.96 -29.54 19.65
CA SER A 193 -33.66 -29.58 18.36
C SER A 193 -33.51 -28.28 17.57
N GLU A 194 -33.68 -27.12 18.26
CA GLU A 194 -33.50 -25.81 17.65
C GLU A 194 -32.05 -25.61 17.14
N GLN A 195 -31.07 -26.05 17.90
CA GLN A 195 -29.65 -25.97 17.50
C GLN A 195 -29.35 -26.86 16.29
N ILE A 196 -29.93 -28.07 16.20
CA ILE A 196 -29.79 -28.93 15.03
C ILE A 196 -30.40 -28.29 13.79
N ASP A 197 -31.60 -27.70 13.92
CA ASP A 197 -32.26 -27.01 12.83
C ASP A 197 -31.46 -25.79 12.37
N ALA A 198 -30.82 -25.06 13.29
CA ALA A 198 -29.91 -23.95 12.96
C ALA A 198 -28.67 -24.46 12.20
N PHE A 199 -28.04 -25.54 12.62
CA PHE A 199 -26.93 -26.13 11.88
C PHE A 199 -27.31 -26.60 10.48
N GLY A 200 -28.53 -27.15 10.31
CA GLY A 200 -29.05 -27.55 9.01
C GLY A 200 -29.27 -26.37 8.06
N LYS A 201 -29.55 -25.17 8.59
CA LYS A 201 -29.68 -23.95 7.78
C LYS A 201 -28.33 -23.31 7.42
N ASP A 202 -27.30 -23.55 8.26
CA ASP A 202 -25.95 -23.01 8.03
C ASP A 202 -25.14 -23.91 7.05
N CYS A 203 -25.61 -25.12 6.71
CA CYS A 203 -25.07 -26.01 5.68
C CYS A 203 -25.53 -25.64 4.28
#